data_c959d0713029cb09e4769763cf29520d
#
_entry.id   c959d0713029cb09e4769763cf29520d
#
_cell.length_a   1.000
_cell.length_b   1.000
_cell.length_c   1.000
_cell.angle_alpha   90.00
_cell.angle_beta   90.00
_cell.angle_gamma   90.00
#
_symmetry.space_group_name_H-M   'P 1'
#
loop_
_entity.id
_entity.type
_entity.pdbx_description
1 polymer ?
#
loop_
_entity_poly.entity_id
_entity_poly.type
_entity_poly.pdbx_seq_one_letter_code
_entity_poly.pdbx_strand_id
1 'polypeptide(L)'
;EVKQKESVVITLTGGQGSMKTRCAFRFINAFAQNYKVGHASIEEHPESTLYWNKVHEYISDKAMANISNPEIKSISDLDKLIQANDVIVIDSFAKLQEIERGFEVDKDLRKKYDGKIFIVIFQQTTDGKMRGGSKSQFDGDVILFTQKFDDYQENYIYADKNRYQNKNLSDLKYNIFEGVLKIE
;
A
#
# COMPACT_ATOMS: atom_id res chain seq x y z
N GLU A 1 -8.72 4.25 -14.86
CA GLU A 1 -9.48 5.36 -14.26
C GLU A 1 -10.58 4.78 -13.36
N VAL A 2 -10.66 5.23 -12.11
CA VAL A 2 -11.69 4.80 -11.15
C VAL A 2 -12.95 5.62 -11.37
N LYS A 3 -14.10 4.97 -11.44
CA LYS A 3 -15.40 5.65 -11.60
C LYS A 3 -15.82 6.35 -10.31
N GLN A 4 -16.63 7.40 -10.42
CA GLN A 4 -17.04 8.23 -9.27
C GLN A 4 -17.72 7.47 -8.11
N LYS A 5 -18.40 6.37 -8.40
CA LYS A 5 -19.08 5.53 -7.39
C LYS A 5 -18.41 4.16 -7.23
N GLU A 6 -17.12 4.10 -7.41
CA GLU A 6 -16.33 2.89 -7.28
C GLU A 6 -15.02 3.24 -6.59
N SER A 7 -14.63 2.48 -5.62
CA SER A 7 -13.30 2.54 -5.03
C SER A 7 -12.57 1.23 -5.26
N VAL A 8 -11.27 1.32 -5.52
CA VAL A 8 -10.42 0.16 -5.79
C VAL A 8 -9.51 -0.05 -4.58
N VAL A 9 -9.43 -1.28 -4.12
CA VAL A 9 -8.53 -1.68 -3.04
C VAL A 9 -7.46 -2.61 -3.55
N ILE A 10 -6.21 -2.23 -3.33
CA ILE A 10 -5.02 -3.03 -3.57
C ILE A 10 -4.46 -3.43 -2.21
N THR A 11 -4.33 -4.72 -1.94
CA THR A 11 -3.67 -5.20 -0.73
C THR A 11 -2.27 -5.69 -1.05
N LEU A 12 -1.29 -5.33 -0.23
CA LEU A 12 0.09 -5.77 -0.34
C LEU A 12 0.50 -6.47 0.95
N THR A 13 0.78 -7.76 0.86
CA THR A 13 1.09 -8.62 2.00
C THR A 13 2.50 -9.20 1.89
N GLY A 14 3.18 -9.28 3.01
CA GLY A 14 4.48 -9.94 3.06
C GLY A 14 5.11 -9.97 4.45
N GLY A 15 6.11 -10.83 4.60
CA GLY A 15 6.88 -10.99 5.82
C GLY A 15 7.74 -9.78 6.17
N GLN A 16 8.32 -9.81 7.35
CA GLN A 16 9.28 -8.80 7.76
C GLN A 16 10.53 -8.83 6.86
N GLY A 17 11.01 -7.66 6.48
CA GLY A 17 12.18 -7.52 5.60
C GLY A 17 11.93 -7.88 4.13
N SER A 18 10.68 -8.07 3.70
CA SER A 18 10.34 -8.35 2.30
C SER A 18 10.21 -7.10 1.42
N MET A 19 10.66 -5.95 1.89
CA MET A 19 10.69 -4.66 1.16
C MET A 19 9.31 -4.04 0.87
N LYS A 20 8.26 -4.35 1.64
CA LYS A 20 6.91 -3.79 1.46
C LYS A 20 6.89 -2.27 1.47
N THR A 21 7.57 -1.64 2.43
CA THR A 21 7.64 -0.18 2.55
C THR A 21 8.34 0.44 1.34
N ARG A 22 9.43 -0.18 0.84
CA ARG A 22 10.08 0.26 -0.41
C ARG A 22 9.11 0.21 -1.59
N CYS A 23 8.33 -0.86 -1.70
CA CYS A 23 7.29 -0.99 -2.70
C CYS A 23 6.22 0.10 -2.55
N ALA A 24 5.78 0.40 -1.33
CA ALA A 24 4.83 1.46 -1.05
C ALA A 24 5.33 2.82 -1.57
N PHE A 25 6.59 3.18 -1.33
CA PHE A 25 7.18 4.43 -1.85
C PHE A 25 7.25 4.46 -3.38
N ARG A 26 7.51 3.32 -4.04
CA ARG A 26 7.44 3.25 -5.50
C ARG A 26 6.03 3.47 -6.03
N PHE A 27 5.01 2.91 -5.40
CA PHE A 27 3.61 3.19 -5.73
C PHE A 27 3.26 4.65 -5.50
N ILE A 28 3.64 5.22 -4.35
CA ILE A 28 3.43 6.63 -4.05
C ILE A 28 4.03 7.50 -5.14
N ASN A 29 5.30 7.29 -5.49
CA ASN A 29 5.97 8.06 -6.55
C ASN A 29 5.26 7.93 -7.90
N ALA A 30 4.84 6.73 -8.28
CA ALA A 30 4.18 6.49 -9.56
C ALA A 30 2.81 7.19 -9.64
N PHE A 31 1.99 7.08 -8.60
CA PHE A 31 0.68 7.74 -8.58
C PHE A 31 0.78 9.25 -8.43
N ALA A 32 1.72 9.75 -7.61
CA ALA A 32 1.88 11.17 -7.36
C ALA A 32 2.40 11.97 -8.57
N GLN A 33 2.79 11.30 -9.67
CA GLN A 33 3.06 11.99 -10.93
C GLN A 33 1.83 12.70 -11.48
N ASN A 34 0.60 12.22 -11.18
CA ASN A 34 -0.62 12.73 -11.78
C ASN A 34 -1.81 12.86 -10.82
N TYR A 35 -1.71 12.33 -9.59
CA TYR A 35 -2.79 12.28 -8.60
C TYR A 35 -2.33 12.79 -7.24
N LYS A 36 -3.26 13.25 -6.41
CA LYS A 36 -2.98 13.54 -5.01
C LYS A 36 -2.90 12.23 -4.22
N VAL A 37 -1.81 12.03 -3.52
CA VAL A 37 -1.53 10.82 -2.76
C VAL A 37 -1.43 11.14 -1.28
N GLY A 38 -2.27 10.51 -0.48
CA GLY A 38 -2.19 10.53 0.98
C GLY A 38 -1.42 9.30 1.49
N HIS A 39 -0.38 9.50 2.27
CA HIS A 39 0.36 8.43 2.92
C HIS A 39 0.09 8.43 4.42
N ALA A 40 -0.72 7.49 4.88
CA ALA A 40 -0.92 7.19 6.30
C ALA A 40 0.22 6.27 6.77
N SER A 41 1.37 6.86 7.09
CA SER A 41 2.54 6.15 7.63
C SER A 41 2.37 6.01 9.14
N ILE A 42 1.63 4.99 9.57
CA ILE A 42 1.29 4.78 10.99
C ILE A 42 2.38 4.01 11.71
N GLU A 43 3.07 3.12 10.98
CA GLU A 43 4.16 2.32 11.54
C GLU A 43 5.43 3.15 11.73
N GLU A 44 5.71 4.06 10.81
CA GLU A 44 6.87 4.93 10.85
C GLU A 44 6.43 6.39 10.87
N HIS A 45 6.90 7.12 11.90
CA HIS A 45 6.53 8.52 12.08
C HIS A 45 6.93 9.36 10.85
N PRO A 46 6.01 10.22 10.32
CA PRO A 46 6.27 11.02 9.11
C PRO A 46 7.50 11.96 9.21
N GLU A 47 7.88 12.35 10.41
CA GLU A 47 9.04 13.22 10.67
C GLU A 47 10.31 12.45 11.01
N SER A 48 10.30 11.10 10.96
CA SER A 48 11.49 10.31 11.26
C SER A 48 12.55 10.46 10.15
N THR A 49 13.82 10.38 10.55
CA THR A 49 14.94 10.37 9.59
C THR A 49 14.81 9.23 8.59
N LEU A 50 14.31 8.08 9.05
CA LEU A 50 14.14 6.90 8.21
C LEU A 50 13.08 7.13 7.12
N TYR A 51 11.97 7.80 7.47
CA TYR A 51 10.94 8.20 6.51
C TYR A 51 11.52 9.16 5.44
N TRP A 52 12.21 10.20 5.87
CA TRP A 52 12.79 11.18 4.97
C TRP A 52 13.86 10.61 4.05
N ASN A 53 14.68 9.66 4.53
CA ASN A 53 15.63 8.95 3.68
C ASN A 53 14.92 8.21 2.54
N LYS A 54 13.78 7.57 2.83
CA LYS A 54 12.97 6.91 1.78
C LYS A 54 12.32 7.89 0.82
N VAL A 55 11.84 9.03 1.33
CA VAL A 55 11.33 10.10 0.47
C VAL A 55 12.42 10.54 -0.52
N HIS A 56 13.63 10.84 -0.05
CA HIS A 56 14.73 11.24 -0.93
C HIS A 56 15.18 10.15 -1.91
N GLU A 57 15.09 8.89 -1.51
CA GLU A 57 15.49 7.75 -2.37
C GLU A 57 14.47 7.46 -3.49
N TYR A 58 13.14 7.59 -3.20
CA TYR A 58 12.09 7.08 -4.08
C TYR A 58 11.20 8.13 -4.71
N ILE A 59 11.09 9.33 -4.13
CA ILE A 59 10.13 10.34 -4.56
C ILE A 59 10.83 11.39 -5.40
N SER A 60 10.33 11.61 -6.62
CA SER A 60 10.80 12.68 -7.49
C SER A 60 10.24 14.04 -7.06
N ASP A 61 10.94 15.13 -7.41
CA ASP A 61 10.49 16.49 -7.10
C ASP A 61 9.08 16.78 -7.62
N LYS A 62 8.74 16.28 -8.80
CA LYS A 62 7.40 16.41 -9.37
C LYS A 62 6.34 15.72 -8.50
N ALA A 63 6.62 14.54 -8.01
CA ALA A 63 5.70 13.76 -7.18
C ALA A 63 5.53 14.41 -5.79
N MET A 64 6.59 15.00 -5.24
CA MET A 64 6.61 15.59 -3.90
C MET A 64 5.46 16.58 -3.68
N ALA A 65 5.15 17.41 -4.68
CA ALA A 65 4.10 18.42 -4.60
C ALA A 65 2.69 17.84 -4.47
N ASN A 66 2.50 16.55 -4.76
CA ASN A 66 1.23 15.86 -4.74
C ASN A 66 1.08 14.88 -3.57
N ILE A 67 2.02 14.87 -2.63
CA ILE A 67 2.01 13.94 -1.49
C ILE A 67 1.67 14.68 -0.20
N SER A 68 0.78 14.08 0.58
CA SER A 68 0.49 14.50 1.96
C SER A 68 0.68 13.32 2.91
N ASN A 69 1.38 13.55 4.02
CA ASN A 69 1.71 12.52 5.01
C ASN A 69 1.55 13.06 6.45
N PRO A 70 0.35 13.48 6.85
CA PRO A 70 0.11 13.93 8.21
C PRO A 70 0.26 12.77 9.20
N GLU A 71 0.56 13.10 10.45
CA GLU A 71 0.49 12.13 11.54
C GLU A 71 -0.96 11.66 11.74
N ILE A 72 -1.18 10.35 11.79
CA ILE A 72 -2.49 9.73 11.98
C ILE A 72 -2.59 9.20 13.41
N LYS A 73 -3.36 9.88 14.24
CA LYS A 73 -3.64 9.50 15.64
C LYS A 73 -5.06 9.01 15.87
N SER A 74 -5.95 9.29 14.93
CA SER A 74 -7.38 8.97 15.04
C SER A 74 -7.97 8.63 13.68
N ILE A 75 -9.15 8.02 13.69
CA ILE A 75 -9.93 7.80 12.46
C ILE A 75 -10.34 9.12 11.80
N SER A 76 -10.55 10.17 12.59
CA SER A 76 -10.82 11.51 12.05
C SER A 76 -9.66 12.07 11.23
N ASP A 77 -8.41 11.79 11.63
CA ASP A 77 -7.23 12.21 10.85
C ASP A 77 -7.14 11.42 9.54
N LEU A 78 -7.43 10.11 9.61
CA LEU A 78 -7.49 9.27 8.42
C LEU A 78 -8.61 9.74 7.45
N ASP A 79 -9.80 10.06 7.97
CA ASP A 79 -10.91 10.57 7.16
C ASP A 79 -10.53 11.86 6.41
N LYS A 80 -9.86 12.80 7.08
CA LYS A 80 -9.37 14.05 6.46
C LYS A 80 -8.35 13.74 5.34
N LEU A 81 -7.43 12.83 5.59
CA LEU A 81 -6.45 12.41 4.59
C LEU A 81 -7.13 11.80 3.37
N ILE A 82 -8.10 10.91 3.57
CA ILE A 82 -8.85 10.26 2.48
C ILE A 82 -9.63 11.27 1.66
N GLN A 83 -10.32 12.21 2.31
CA GLN A 83 -11.11 13.23 1.61
C GLN A 83 -10.25 14.14 0.73
N ALA A 84 -9.04 14.46 1.15
CA ALA A 84 -8.14 15.39 0.47
C ALA A 84 -7.35 14.76 -0.69
N ASN A 85 -7.34 13.43 -0.83
CA ASN A 85 -6.48 12.71 -1.76
C ASN A 85 -7.25 11.74 -2.65
N ASP A 86 -6.67 11.39 -3.80
CA ASP A 86 -7.25 10.45 -4.77
C ASP A 86 -6.79 9.01 -4.50
N VAL A 87 -5.53 8.87 -4.09
CA VAL A 87 -4.88 7.60 -3.75
C VAL A 87 -4.43 7.63 -2.30
N ILE A 88 -4.73 6.61 -1.54
CA ILE A 88 -4.39 6.52 -0.13
C ILE A 88 -3.56 5.25 0.13
N VAL A 89 -2.37 5.44 0.67
CA VAL A 89 -1.49 4.34 1.09
C VAL A 89 -1.51 4.25 2.60
N ILE A 90 -1.86 3.09 3.14
CA ILE A 90 -1.94 2.81 4.58
C ILE A 90 -0.85 1.80 4.95
N ASP A 91 0.15 2.25 5.69
CA ASP A 91 1.25 1.43 6.20
C ASP A 91 1.34 1.54 7.73
N SER A 92 0.84 0.58 8.47
CA SER A 92 0.28 -0.71 8.09
C SER A 92 -1.15 -0.90 8.64
N PHE A 93 -1.88 -1.85 8.09
CA PHE A 93 -3.22 -2.18 8.55
C PHE A 93 -3.27 -2.60 10.02
N ALA A 94 -2.28 -3.36 10.50
CA ALA A 94 -2.18 -3.76 11.89
C ALA A 94 -2.09 -2.54 12.83
N LYS A 95 -1.35 -1.51 12.44
CA LYS A 95 -1.25 -0.26 13.21
C LYS A 95 -2.54 0.56 13.18
N LEU A 96 -3.24 0.53 12.05
CA LEU A 96 -4.57 1.15 11.97
C LEU A 96 -5.57 0.47 12.91
N GLN A 97 -5.53 -0.85 13.05
CA GLN A 97 -6.38 -1.59 14.00
C GLN A 97 -6.02 -1.35 15.47
N GLU A 98 -4.82 -0.87 15.78
CA GLU A 98 -4.49 -0.37 17.14
C GLU A 98 -5.23 0.94 17.45
N ILE A 99 -5.46 1.79 16.42
CA ILE A 99 -6.21 3.04 16.55
C ILE A 99 -7.72 2.77 16.62
N GLU A 100 -8.24 1.90 15.73
CA GLU A 100 -9.66 1.55 15.66
C GLU A 100 -9.84 0.04 15.58
N ARG A 101 -10.16 -0.53 16.73
CA ARG A 101 -10.39 -1.98 16.84
C ARG A 101 -11.60 -2.39 16.02
N GLY A 102 -11.41 -3.39 15.12
CA GLY A 102 -12.48 -3.86 14.25
C GLY A 102 -12.60 -3.10 12.93
N PHE A 103 -11.64 -2.24 12.60
CA PHE A 103 -11.57 -1.63 11.28
C PHE A 103 -11.46 -2.70 10.19
N GLU A 104 -12.31 -2.59 9.17
CA GLU A 104 -12.40 -3.53 8.04
C GLU A 104 -12.20 -2.81 6.71
N VAL A 105 -11.40 -3.40 5.82
CA VAL A 105 -11.10 -2.83 4.50
C VAL A 105 -12.35 -2.64 3.66
N ASP A 106 -13.22 -3.64 3.59
CA ASP A 106 -14.44 -3.57 2.76
C ASP A 106 -15.44 -2.54 3.29
N LYS A 107 -15.70 -2.58 4.60
CA LYS A 107 -16.70 -1.72 5.24
C LYS A 107 -16.23 -0.28 5.38
N ASP A 108 -15.02 -0.07 5.91
CA ASP A 108 -14.55 1.22 6.37
C ASP A 108 -13.72 1.98 5.33
N LEU A 109 -13.31 1.32 4.23
CA LEU A 109 -12.66 1.95 3.08
C LEU A 109 -13.54 1.85 1.83
N ARG A 110 -13.66 0.66 1.22
CA ARG A 110 -14.34 0.51 -0.08
C ARG A 110 -15.77 1.03 -0.10
N LYS A 111 -16.59 0.66 0.89
CA LYS A 111 -18.01 1.03 0.95
C LYS A 111 -18.28 2.43 1.51
N LYS A 112 -17.32 2.96 2.25
CA LYS A 112 -17.47 4.27 2.90
C LYS A 112 -17.10 5.44 1.98
N TYR A 113 -16.16 5.24 1.06
CA TYR A 113 -15.66 6.29 0.18
C TYR A 113 -15.82 5.92 -1.28
N ASP A 114 -16.17 6.90 -2.09
CA ASP A 114 -16.29 6.77 -3.55
C ASP A 114 -15.09 7.37 -4.29
N GLY A 115 -14.74 6.77 -5.43
CA GLY A 115 -13.74 7.30 -6.37
C GLY A 115 -12.29 7.29 -5.89
N LYS A 116 -11.96 6.44 -4.92
CA LYS A 116 -10.63 6.35 -4.32
C LYS A 116 -9.88 5.09 -4.74
N ILE A 117 -8.55 5.18 -4.71
CA ILE A 117 -7.67 4.01 -4.74
C ILE A 117 -7.03 3.86 -3.37
N PHE A 118 -7.22 2.72 -2.74
CA PHE A 118 -6.58 2.36 -1.48
C PHE A 118 -5.48 1.33 -1.73
N ILE A 119 -4.29 1.58 -1.18
CA ILE A 119 -3.19 0.60 -1.11
C ILE A 119 -2.98 0.31 0.37
N VAL A 120 -3.30 -0.90 0.79
CA VAL A 120 -3.27 -1.30 2.21
C VAL A 120 -2.19 -2.35 2.42
N ILE A 121 -1.24 -2.04 3.32
CA ILE A 121 -0.10 -2.91 3.60
C ILE A 121 -0.39 -3.78 4.81
N PHE A 122 -0.24 -5.08 4.61
CA PHE A 122 -0.39 -6.12 5.64
C PHE A 122 0.95 -6.75 5.98
N GLN A 123 1.15 -6.99 7.27
CA GLN A 123 2.32 -7.71 7.76
C GLN A 123 1.97 -9.16 8.08
N GLN A 124 2.81 -10.10 7.65
CA GLN A 124 2.80 -11.47 8.12
C GLN A 124 3.73 -11.63 9.33
N THR A 125 3.34 -12.50 10.25
CA THR A 125 4.23 -13.00 11.31
C THR A 125 5.26 -13.98 10.72
N THR A 126 6.29 -14.31 11.49
CA THR A 126 7.30 -15.32 11.11
C THR A 126 6.71 -16.68 10.80
N ASP A 127 5.55 -17.02 11.38
CA ASP A 127 4.82 -18.27 11.14
C ASP A 127 3.91 -18.20 9.89
N GLY A 128 4.02 -17.14 9.08
CA GLY A 128 3.16 -16.93 7.91
C GLY A 128 1.72 -16.51 8.24
N LYS A 129 1.39 -16.33 9.52
CA LYS A 129 0.09 -15.83 9.95
C LYS A 129 -0.01 -14.32 9.82
N MET A 130 -1.21 -13.82 9.59
CA MET A 130 -1.45 -12.39 9.44
C MET A 130 -1.54 -11.68 10.79
N ARG A 131 -0.84 -10.55 10.92
CA ARG A 131 -1.13 -9.58 11.98
C ARG A 131 -2.40 -8.80 11.62
N GLY A 132 -3.36 -8.79 12.55
CA GLY A 132 -4.61 -8.04 12.36
C GLY A 132 -5.75 -8.79 11.68
N GLY A 133 -5.61 -10.11 11.48
CA GLY A 133 -6.65 -10.96 10.91
C GLY A 133 -6.56 -11.15 9.39
N SER A 134 -6.88 -12.36 8.94
CA SER A 134 -6.67 -12.78 7.55
C SER A 134 -7.73 -12.28 6.56
N LYS A 135 -8.94 -11.94 7.02
CA LYS A 135 -10.06 -11.64 6.13
C LYS A 135 -9.81 -10.38 5.27
N SER A 136 -9.39 -9.28 5.90
CA SER A 136 -9.26 -7.99 5.21
C SER A 136 -8.21 -7.98 4.10
N GLN A 137 -7.17 -8.81 4.15
CA GLN A 137 -6.20 -8.90 3.05
C GLN A 137 -6.82 -9.46 1.77
N PHE A 138 -7.83 -10.34 1.89
CA PHE A 138 -8.51 -10.96 0.75
C PHE A 138 -9.66 -10.10 0.21
N ASP A 139 -9.99 -9.01 0.88
CA ASP A 139 -11.00 -8.05 0.42
C ASP A 139 -10.49 -7.16 -0.73
N GLY A 140 -9.21 -7.24 -1.10
CA GLY A 140 -8.64 -6.50 -2.23
C GLY A 140 -9.25 -6.87 -3.59
N ASP A 141 -9.38 -5.89 -4.47
CA ASP A 141 -9.66 -6.09 -5.89
C ASP A 141 -8.41 -6.58 -6.62
N VAL A 142 -7.25 -6.11 -6.15
CA VAL A 142 -5.92 -6.59 -6.49
C VAL A 142 -5.24 -7.05 -5.21
N ILE A 143 -4.79 -8.30 -5.18
CA ILE A 143 -4.11 -8.90 -4.02
C ILE A 143 -2.68 -9.20 -4.44
N LEU A 144 -1.73 -8.52 -3.78
CA LEU A 144 -0.31 -8.62 -4.04
C LEU A 144 0.40 -9.27 -2.85
N PHE A 145 1.35 -10.13 -3.16
CA PHE A 145 2.27 -10.71 -2.19
C PHE A 145 3.71 -10.40 -2.54
N THR A 146 4.54 -10.24 -1.51
CA THR A 146 6.00 -10.18 -1.69
C THR A 146 6.58 -11.58 -1.51
N GLN A 147 7.51 -11.94 -2.41
CA GLN A 147 8.39 -13.10 -2.23
C GLN A 147 9.75 -12.59 -1.74
N LYS A 148 10.19 -13.10 -0.59
CA LYS A 148 11.48 -12.78 0.01
C LYS A 148 12.50 -13.87 -0.30
N PHE A 149 13.74 -13.45 -0.62
CA PHE A 149 14.92 -14.29 -0.80
C PHE A 149 16.03 -13.88 0.18
N ASP A 150 17.06 -14.71 0.29
CA ASP A 150 18.26 -14.39 1.07
C ASP A 150 19.00 -13.18 0.47
N ASP A 151 19.11 -13.14 -0.85
CA ASP A 151 19.50 -11.92 -1.55
C ASP A 151 18.27 -11.02 -1.74
N TYR A 152 18.25 -9.90 -1.01
CA TYR A 152 17.14 -8.95 -1.07
C TYR A 152 16.95 -8.30 -2.45
N GLN A 153 17.97 -8.32 -3.32
CA GLN A 153 17.88 -7.81 -4.70
C GLN A 153 16.97 -8.67 -5.58
N GLU A 154 16.78 -9.93 -5.21
CA GLU A 154 15.89 -10.86 -5.91
C GLU A 154 14.43 -10.76 -5.45
N ASN A 155 14.13 -9.99 -4.40
CA ASN A 155 12.78 -9.86 -3.89
C ASN A 155 11.83 -9.29 -4.96
N TYR A 156 10.69 -9.94 -5.13
CA TYR A 156 9.68 -9.50 -6.09
C TYR A 156 8.27 -9.48 -5.49
N ILE A 157 7.37 -8.81 -6.20
CA ILE A 157 5.93 -8.84 -5.95
C ILE A 157 5.28 -9.64 -7.06
N TYR A 158 4.27 -10.42 -6.69
CA TYR A 158 3.36 -11.07 -7.63
C TYR A 158 1.91 -10.82 -7.22
N ALA A 159 1.00 -10.91 -8.19
CA ALA A 159 -0.42 -10.80 -7.95
C ALA A 159 -1.03 -12.20 -7.81
N ASP A 160 -1.70 -12.45 -6.67
CA ASP A 160 -2.51 -13.64 -6.46
C ASP A 160 -3.91 -13.48 -7.09
N LYS A 161 -4.40 -12.23 -7.08
CA LYS A 161 -5.69 -11.85 -7.66
C LYS A 161 -5.57 -10.47 -8.30
N ASN A 162 -6.16 -10.31 -9.48
CA ASN A 162 -6.36 -9.00 -10.08
C ASN A 162 -7.64 -9.01 -10.94
N ARG A 163 -8.68 -8.34 -10.48
CA ARG A 163 -9.97 -8.27 -11.17
C ARG A 163 -9.92 -7.55 -12.52
N TYR A 164 -8.89 -6.73 -12.74
CA TYR A 164 -8.74 -5.91 -13.95
C TYR A 164 -7.75 -6.52 -14.95
N GLN A 165 -7.14 -7.66 -14.60
CA GLN A 165 -6.15 -8.33 -15.43
C GLN A 165 -6.79 -9.45 -16.26
N ASN A 166 -6.48 -9.50 -17.54
CA ASN A 166 -6.93 -10.56 -18.46
C ASN A 166 -5.78 -11.45 -18.96
N LYS A 167 -4.58 -11.31 -18.39
CA LYS A 167 -3.40 -12.13 -18.66
C LYS A 167 -3.12 -13.07 -17.51
N ASN A 168 -2.29 -14.09 -17.75
CA ASN A 168 -1.84 -14.98 -16.71
C ASN A 168 -0.99 -14.21 -15.67
N LEU A 169 -1.40 -14.23 -14.41
CA LEU A 169 -0.72 -13.49 -13.34
C LEU A 169 0.61 -14.13 -12.93
N SER A 170 0.76 -15.44 -13.10
CA SER A 170 1.98 -16.16 -12.71
C SER A 170 3.23 -15.71 -13.48
N ASP A 171 3.03 -15.14 -14.67
CA ASP A 171 4.12 -14.72 -15.55
C ASP A 171 4.61 -13.29 -15.23
N LEU A 172 3.94 -12.59 -14.31
CA LEU A 172 4.20 -11.19 -13.99
C LEU A 172 4.84 -11.07 -12.61
N LYS A 173 6.13 -10.79 -12.57
CA LYS A 173 6.89 -10.54 -11.33
C LYS A 173 7.52 -9.15 -11.37
N TYR A 174 7.21 -8.34 -10.37
CA TYR A 174 7.81 -7.02 -10.24
C TYR A 174 8.99 -7.08 -9.27
N ASN A 175 10.20 -6.90 -9.75
CA ASN A 175 11.38 -6.84 -8.91
C ASN A 175 11.36 -5.54 -8.10
N ILE A 176 11.36 -5.65 -6.76
CA ILE A 176 11.20 -4.51 -5.88
C ILE A 176 12.47 -3.65 -5.83
N PHE A 177 13.64 -4.28 -5.90
CA PHE A 177 14.92 -3.57 -5.84
C PHE A 177 15.17 -2.77 -7.12
N GLU A 178 15.10 -3.42 -8.26
CA GLU A 178 15.31 -2.80 -9.58
C GLU A 178 14.17 -1.87 -10.00
N GLY A 179 12.94 -2.14 -9.53
CA GLY A 179 11.76 -1.37 -9.91
C GLY A 179 11.24 -1.68 -11.31
N VAL A 180 11.44 -2.91 -11.78
CA VAL A 180 11.05 -3.35 -13.13
C VAL A 180 10.16 -4.58 -13.10
N LEU A 181 9.26 -4.66 -14.09
CA LEU A 181 8.44 -5.85 -14.32
C LEU A 181 9.27 -6.85 -15.12
N LYS A 182 9.44 -8.05 -14.59
CA LYS A 182 10.02 -9.21 -15.30
C LYS A 182 8.87 -10.07 -15.84
N ILE A 183 8.90 -10.36 -17.11
CA ILE A 183 7.97 -11.28 -17.78
C ILE A 183 8.76 -12.56 -18.03
N GLU A 184 8.31 -13.66 -17.47
CA GLU A 184 8.85 -15.02 -17.72
C GLU A 184 8.14 -15.70 -18.88
#